data_c44be91dbc4acea0ccc3bf779c4350c2
#
_entry.id   c44be91dbc4acea0ccc3bf779c4350c2
#
_cell.length_a   1.000
_cell.length_b   1.000
_cell.length_c   1.000
_cell.angle_alpha   90.00
_cell.angle_beta   90.00
_cell.angle_gamma   90.00
#
_symmetry.space_group_name_H-M   'P 1'
#
loop_
_entity.id
_entity.type
_entity.pdbx_description
1 polymer ?
#
loop_
_entity_poly.entity_id
_entity_poly.type
_entity_poly.pdbx_seq_one_letter_code
_entity_poly.pdbx_strand_id
1 'polypeptide(L)'
;MKAIVTSKTLQLDLHGEIVSMVEALVNQFISDAVKMKEPVVRVIHGKSTNILTKEVHRVLKENKNVDQFTLNNWNLGETIVYLKH
;
A
#
# COMPACT_ATOMS: atom_id res chain seq x y z
N MET A 1 18.46 -7.60 0.22
CA MET A 1 17.48 -8.58 0.74
C MET A 1 16.13 -7.90 0.91
N LYS A 2 15.07 -8.50 0.41
CA LYS A 2 13.73 -7.94 0.58
C LYS A 2 13.24 -8.15 2.00
N ALA A 3 12.56 -7.14 2.53
CA ALA A 3 11.93 -7.24 3.83
C ALA A 3 10.83 -8.31 3.81
N ILE A 4 10.67 -8.99 4.93
CA ILE A 4 9.66 -10.05 5.06
C ILE A 4 8.37 -9.45 5.62
N VAL A 5 7.25 -9.76 4.98
CA VAL A 5 5.93 -9.35 5.46
C VAL A 5 5.51 -10.31 6.59
N THR A 6 5.13 -9.73 7.72
CA THR A 6 4.70 -10.49 8.89
C THR A 6 3.37 -9.94 9.40
N SER A 7 2.83 -10.56 10.44
CA SER A 7 1.61 -10.06 11.07
C SER A 7 1.81 -8.69 11.74
N LYS A 8 3.06 -8.28 11.95
CA LYS A 8 3.38 -6.98 12.56
C LYS A 8 3.66 -5.89 11.53
N THR A 9 3.63 -6.23 10.24
CA THR A 9 3.82 -5.25 9.17
C THR A 9 2.70 -4.22 9.22
N LEU A 10 3.07 -2.93 9.15
CA LEU A 10 2.08 -1.85 9.13
C LEU A 10 1.13 -2.02 7.96
N GLN A 11 -0.14 -1.74 8.19
CA GLN A 11 -1.14 -1.85 7.14
C GLN A 11 -2.08 -0.66 7.15
N LEU A 12 -2.55 -0.31 5.96
CA LEU A 12 -3.60 0.68 5.75
C LEU A 12 -4.79 -0.06 5.15
N ASP A 13 -5.92 -0.05 5.84
CA ASP A 13 -7.13 -0.72 5.36
C ASP A 13 -8.05 0.30 4.69
N LEU A 14 -8.17 0.20 3.37
CA LEU A 14 -9.02 1.05 2.55
C LEU A 14 -10.32 0.36 2.14
N HIS A 15 -10.56 -0.83 2.66
CA HIS A 15 -11.76 -1.59 2.34
C HIS A 15 -13.02 -0.75 2.64
N GLY A 16 -13.85 -0.56 1.62
CA GLY A 16 -15.06 0.25 1.77
C GLY A 16 -14.85 1.76 1.65
N GLU A 17 -13.61 2.22 1.44
CA GLU A 17 -13.31 3.65 1.31
C GLU A 17 -13.73 4.16 -0.08
N ILE A 18 -14.04 5.45 -0.18
CA ILE A 18 -14.36 6.06 -1.46
C ILE A 18 -13.09 6.42 -2.22
N VAL A 19 -13.15 6.28 -3.54
CA VAL A 19 -11.97 6.44 -4.41
C VAL A 19 -11.31 7.80 -4.24
N SER A 20 -12.11 8.87 -4.10
CA SER A 20 -11.55 10.22 -3.99
C SER A 20 -10.68 10.45 -2.76
N MET A 21 -10.75 9.56 -1.75
CA MET A 21 -9.95 9.67 -0.54
C MET A 21 -8.64 8.90 -0.62
N VAL A 22 -8.50 8.02 -1.60
CA VAL A 22 -7.39 7.06 -1.66
C VAL A 22 -6.03 7.77 -1.75
N GLU A 23 -5.90 8.76 -2.62
CA GLU A 23 -4.62 9.44 -2.83
C GLU A 23 -4.10 10.05 -1.53
N ALA A 24 -4.95 10.81 -0.84
CA ALA A 24 -4.54 11.46 0.42
C ALA A 24 -4.19 10.44 1.49
N LEU A 25 -5.02 9.39 1.64
CA LEU A 25 -4.81 8.38 2.67
C LEU A 25 -3.55 7.57 2.42
N VAL A 26 -3.32 7.14 1.17
CA VAL A 26 -2.13 6.35 0.83
C VAL A 26 -0.87 7.18 1.00
N ASN A 27 -0.86 8.42 0.47
CA ASN A 27 0.32 9.27 0.56
C ASN A 27 0.67 9.60 2.01
N GLN A 28 -0.34 9.85 2.85
CA GLN A 28 -0.09 10.10 4.27
C GLN A 28 0.47 8.85 4.96
N PHE A 29 -0.09 7.69 4.66
CA PHE A 29 0.38 6.43 5.22
C PHE A 29 1.84 6.16 4.84
N ILE A 30 2.18 6.35 3.56
CA ILE A 30 3.56 6.14 3.09
C ILE A 30 4.51 7.13 3.77
N SER A 31 4.10 8.40 3.90
CA SER A 31 4.92 9.41 4.57
C SER A 31 5.20 9.02 6.01
N ASP A 32 4.18 8.55 6.74
CA ASP A 32 4.34 8.11 8.13
C ASP A 32 5.25 6.90 8.22
N ALA A 33 5.09 5.94 7.32
CA ALA A 33 5.89 4.72 7.30
C ALA A 33 7.36 5.03 7.03
N VAL A 34 7.64 5.97 6.14
CA VAL A 34 9.01 6.41 5.85
C VAL A 34 9.64 7.03 7.10
N LYS A 35 8.90 7.87 7.81
CA LYS A 35 9.38 8.48 9.06
C LYS A 35 9.67 7.43 10.12
N MET A 36 8.92 6.34 10.14
CA MET A 36 9.11 5.23 11.07
C MET A 36 10.17 4.25 10.57
N LYS A 37 10.75 4.50 9.40
CA LYS A 37 11.79 3.67 8.77
C LYS A 37 11.30 2.25 8.49
N GLU A 38 10.04 2.10 8.18
CA GLU A 38 9.47 0.81 7.80
C GLU A 38 9.93 0.43 6.39
N PRO A 39 10.49 -0.78 6.20
CA PRO A 39 10.96 -1.18 4.87
C PRO A 39 9.85 -1.68 3.97
N VAL A 40 8.77 -2.17 4.56
CA VAL A 40 7.65 -2.75 3.81
C VAL A 40 6.35 -2.47 4.55
N VAL A 41 5.28 -2.20 3.79
CA VAL A 41 3.94 -1.98 4.36
C VAL A 41 2.92 -2.68 3.47
N ARG A 42 1.69 -2.78 3.97
CA ARG A 42 0.57 -3.40 3.27
C ARG A 42 -0.56 -2.39 3.10
N VAL A 43 -1.19 -2.41 1.92
CA VAL A 43 -2.39 -1.61 1.67
C VAL A 43 -3.52 -2.57 1.30
N ILE A 44 -4.58 -2.58 2.09
CA ILE A 44 -5.73 -3.46 1.89
C ILE A 44 -6.80 -2.67 1.16
N HIS A 45 -7.13 -3.08 -0.06
CA HIS A 45 -8.12 -2.40 -0.89
C HIS A 45 -9.37 -3.24 -1.18
N GLY A 46 -9.35 -4.52 -0.78
CA GLY A 46 -10.47 -5.41 -1.00
C GLY A 46 -10.44 -6.07 -2.37
N LYS A 47 -11.31 -7.05 -2.55
CA LYS A 47 -11.37 -7.86 -3.78
C LYS A 47 -12.59 -7.57 -4.64
N SER A 48 -13.59 -6.89 -4.09
CA SER A 48 -14.92 -6.80 -4.71
C SER A 48 -14.96 -6.00 -6.00
N THR A 49 -14.07 -5.03 -6.16
CA THR A 49 -13.95 -4.26 -7.40
C THR A 49 -12.49 -3.93 -7.66
N ASN A 50 -12.17 -3.65 -8.92
CA ASN A 50 -10.82 -3.23 -9.28
C ASN A 50 -10.60 -1.72 -9.13
N ILE A 51 -11.64 -0.97 -8.78
CA ILE A 51 -11.57 0.49 -8.75
C ILE A 51 -10.57 0.96 -7.69
N LEU A 52 -10.70 0.47 -6.46
CA LEU A 52 -9.77 0.85 -5.39
C LEU A 52 -8.35 0.33 -5.67
N THR A 53 -8.24 -0.90 -6.16
CA THR A 53 -6.94 -1.48 -6.51
C THR A 53 -6.22 -0.63 -7.54
N LYS A 54 -6.91 -0.23 -8.61
CA LYS A 54 -6.31 0.60 -9.66
C LYS A 54 -5.87 1.96 -9.14
N GLU A 55 -6.69 2.57 -8.29
CA GLU A 55 -6.35 3.88 -7.73
C GLU A 55 -5.15 3.78 -6.79
N VAL A 56 -5.13 2.76 -5.93
CA VAL A 56 -3.98 2.52 -5.05
C VAL A 56 -2.71 2.36 -5.88
N HIS A 57 -2.76 1.53 -6.91
CA HIS A 57 -1.57 1.29 -7.75
C HIS A 57 -1.14 2.55 -8.48
N ARG A 58 -2.08 3.37 -8.96
CA ARG A 58 -1.76 4.65 -9.58
C ARG A 58 -1.01 5.56 -8.60
N VAL A 59 -1.53 5.69 -7.38
CA VAL A 59 -0.92 6.55 -6.36
C VAL A 59 0.47 6.05 -5.97
N LEU A 60 0.62 4.73 -5.79
CA LEU A 60 1.92 4.15 -5.44
C LEU A 60 2.94 4.34 -6.55
N LYS A 61 2.52 4.23 -7.82
CA LYS A 61 3.40 4.41 -8.95
C LYS A 61 3.96 5.83 -9.01
N GLU A 62 3.18 6.81 -8.58
CA GLU A 62 3.58 8.22 -8.60
C GLU A 62 4.29 8.66 -7.33
N ASN A 63 4.30 7.83 -6.28
CA ASN A 63 4.90 8.20 -5.01
C ASN A 63 6.41 7.92 -5.03
N LYS A 64 7.21 8.97 -4.84
CA LYS A 64 8.67 8.89 -4.94
C LYS A 64 9.32 8.02 -3.85
N ASN A 65 8.62 7.76 -2.76
CA ASN A 65 9.16 6.97 -1.66
C ASN A 65 8.92 5.47 -1.83
N VAL A 66 8.16 5.09 -2.85
CA VAL A 66 7.85 3.69 -3.14
C VAL A 66 8.88 3.14 -4.12
N ASP A 67 9.58 2.09 -3.69
CA ASP A 67 10.55 1.40 -4.53
C ASP A 67 9.84 0.50 -5.54
N GLN A 68 9.00 -0.39 -5.02
CA GLN A 68 8.18 -1.27 -5.84
C GLN A 68 6.98 -1.74 -5.04
N PHE A 69 5.97 -2.23 -5.73
CA PHE A 69 4.79 -2.81 -5.08
C PHE A 69 4.30 -3.99 -5.91
N THR A 70 3.60 -4.90 -5.25
CA THR A 70 3.04 -6.07 -5.92
C THR A 70 1.75 -6.48 -5.26
N LEU A 71 0.80 -6.95 -6.08
CA LEU A 71 -0.42 -7.54 -5.56
C LEU A 71 -0.05 -8.84 -4.84
N ASN A 72 -0.63 -9.07 -3.66
CA ASN A 72 -0.35 -10.28 -2.91
C ASN A 72 -1.00 -11.48 -3.60
N ASN A 73 -0.17 -12.46 -4.00
CA ASN A 73 -0.66 -13.65 -4.72
C ASN A 73 -1.60 -14.53 -3.87
N TRP A 74 -1.46 -14.46 -2.56
CA TRP A 74 -2.28 -15.25 -1.64
C TRP A 74 -3.55 -14.51 -1.21
N ASN A 75 -3.55 -13.18 -1.33
CA ASN A 75 -4.69 -12.36 -0.96
C ASN A 75 -4.77 -11.18 -1.93
N LEU A 76 -5.55 -11.33 -2.97
CA LEU A 76 -5.68 -10.32 -4.03
C LEU A 76 -6.36 -9.04 -3.55
N GLY A 77 -6.84 -9.01 -2.30
CA GLY A 77 -7.40 -7.82 -1.69
C GLY A 77 -6.38 -6.89 -1.08
N GLU A 78 -5.07 -7.18 -1.21
CA GLU A 78 -4.03 -6.31 -0.66
C GLU A 78 -2.84 -6.19 -1.59
N THR A 79 -2.10 -5.09 -1.43
CA THR A 79 -0.87 -4.81 -2.16
C THR A 79 0.27 -4.67 -1.15
N ILE A 80 1.37 -5.33 -1.43
CA ILE A 80 2.60 -5.23 -0.63
C ILE A 80 3.45 -4.11 -1.23
N VAL A 81 3.91 -3.19 -0.39
CA VAL A 81 4.65 -2.00 -0.83
C VAL A 81 6.02 -1.98 -0.18
N TYR A 82 7.06 -1.92 -1.01
CA TYR A 82 8.44 -1.81 -0.54
C TYR A 82 8.89 -0.36 -0.68
N LEU A 83 9.41 0.20 0.42
CA LEU A 83 9.76 1.61 0.49
C LEU A 83 11.24 1.83 0.24
N LYS A 84 11.57 2.99 -0.33
CA LYS A 84 12.97 3.40 -0.55
C LYS A 84 13.59 3.85 0.76
N HIS A 85 14.88 3.60 0.88
CA HIS A 85 15.67 4.04 2.04
C HIS A 85 17.00 4.66 1.62
#